data_d29871f217d24328cb332ec258dea371
#
_entry.id   d29871f217d24328cb332ec258dea371
#
_cell.length_a   1.000
_cell.length_b   1.000
_cell.length_c   1.000
_cell.angle_alpha   90.00
_cell.angle_beta   90.00
_cell.angle_gamma   90.00
#
_symmetry.space_group_name_H-M   'P 1'
#
loop_
_entity.id
_entity.type
_entity.pdbx_description
1 polymer ?
#
loop_
_entity_poly.entity_id
_entity_poly.type
_entity_poly.pdbx_seq_one_letter_code
_entity_poly.pdbx_strand_id
1 'polypeptide(L)'
;MSMGAHEISESSRRIARNTVFLYFRMFLLMVIGLVTTRVILRTLGFDDYGLYKTVGSVVAVSNILSASLAAAISRYINVALGAGDKEKSARVFSTSLTVMVAIAVVIVVVMETVGLWFLNARLNVPDGRLGAANVVFQCSLGVLVLQLLNVPFNASITAHEKMSAFAYISILEAVLKLSVAVGLLLSGGDKLKHYAILLLVVAIIVRGAYMLYCRRHFDETRRGLSFEKPLFREMFGFAGWNFLGSSAFLLNTEGVNIVTNLFYGVAMNAPRGIAGQVEGIVKQFVNNIVIAINPQITQSYVSGRKDYSFELACKGSKYAVLMILLFLVPYTFEPERISYLLFSRNPEGSGLFTTLAIVCVLADLVLTTFATLQLATGNIKRYYIVTSSLSILILPLTWVAFSAGAPAWTAYLIFAAIYVVVDVVKLFLIRSQTGFPLRKFVHDVLLKVIPVASVSFAVTAAVWAVLPDGWWRMAAVVAVSALATAVSSWFFALTEGERSFALSRLCRKSS
;
A
#
# COMPACT_ATOMS: atom_id res chain seq x y z
N MET A 1 -4.26 20.05 -32.92
CA MET A 1 -4.63 20.41 -31.52
C MET A 1 -5.83 19.66 -30.95
N SER A 2 -6.83 19.25 -31.76
CA SER A 2 -8.03 18.52 -31.26
C SER A 2 -7.80 17.05 -30.84
N MET A 3 -6.90 16.32 -31.46
CA MET A 3 -6.59 14.93 -31.12
C MET A 3 -6.01 14.79 -29.69
N GLY A 4 -5.12 15.67 -29.25
CA GLY A 4 -4.55 15.62 -27.91
C GLY A 4 -5.55 15.88 -26.77
N ALA A 5 -6.56 16.74 -27.00
CA ALA A 5 -7.58 17.03 -26.00
C ALA A 5 -8.54 15.84 -25.78
N HIS A 6 -8.82 15.08 -26.84
CA HIS A 6 -9.68 13.89 -26.76
C HIS A 6 -8.98 12.73 -26.02
N GLU A 7 -7.69 12.51 -26.27
CA GLU A 7 -6.88 11.49 -25.57
C GLU A 7 -6.72 11.82 -24.08
N ILE A 8 -6.51 13.09 -23.72
CA ILE A 8 -6.43 13.55 -22.32
C ILE A 8 -7.77 13.31 -21.60
N SER A 9 -8.90 13.58 -22.27
CA SER A 9 -10.24 13.35 -21.72
C SER A 9 -10.50 11.85 -21.48
N GLU A 10 -10.11 10.98 -22.41
CA GLU A 10 -10.26 9.53 -22.26
C GLU A 10 -9.37 8.96 -21.14
N SER A 11 -8.14 9.45 -21.04
CA SER A 11 -7.20 9.08 -19.97
C SER A 11 -7.75 9.47 -18.60
N SER A 12 -8.28 10.68 -18.46
CA SER A 12 -8.91 11.15 -17.22
C SER A 12 -10.16 10.31 -16.84
N ARG A 13 -10.95 9.90 -17.84
CA ARG A 13 -12.10 9.01 -17.62
C ARG A 13 -11.67 7.63 -17.14
N ARG A 14 -10.58 7.07 -17.69
CA ARG A 14 -10.03 5.78 -17.25
C ARG A 14 -9.54 5.84 -15.81
N ILE A 15 -8.78 6.89 -15.44
CA ILE A 15 -8.33 7.10 -14.06
C ILE A 15 -9.54 7.13 -13.11
N ALA A 16 -10.54 7.97 -13.38
CA ALA A 16 -11.70 8.10 -12.51
C ALA A 16 -12.48 6.79 -12.36
N ARG A 17 -12.71 6.06 -13.46
CA ARG A 17 -13.38 4.75 -13.43
C ARG A 17 -12.56 3.75 -12.62
N ASN A 18 -11.26 3.66 -12.86
CA ASN A 18 -10.37 2.76 -12.15
C ASN A 18 -10.34 3.09 -10.64
N THR A 19 -10.30 4.38 -10.29
CA THR A 19 -10.34 4.83 -8.90
C THR A 19 -11.64 4.42 -8.21
N VAL A 20 -12.80 4.62 -8.84
CA VAL A 20 -14.10 4.20 -8.29
C VAL A 20 -14.14 2.69 -8.04
N PHE A 21 -13.67 1.87 -9.00
CA PHE A 21 -13.60 0.42 -8.83
C PHE A 21 -12.67 0.01 -7.68
N LEU A 22 -11.54 0.71 -7.51
CA LEU A 22 -10.60 0.43 -6.45
C LEU A 22 -11.18 0.79 -5.06
N TYR A 23 -11.91 1.90 -4.92
CA TYR A 23 -12.57 2.27 -3.67
C TYR A 23 -13.72 1.33 -3.33
N PHE A 24 -14.57 0.99 -4.31
CA PHE A 24 -15.64 0.00 -4.11
C PHE A 24 -15.06 -1.33 -3.65
N ARG A 25 -14.03 -1.81 -4.34
CA ARG A 25 -13.28 -3.02 -3.95
C ARG A 25 -12.76 -2.89 -2.52
N MET A 26 -12.10 -1.79 -2.19
CA MET A 26 -11.51 -1.58 -0.86
C MET A 26 -12.57 -1.64 0.23
N PHE A 27 -13.69 -0.93 0.07
CA PHE A 27 -14.78 -0.95 1.04
C PHE A 27 -15.34 -2.37 1.21
N LEU A 28 -15.59 -3.07 0.11
CA LEU A 28 -16.10 -4.43 0.14
C LEU A 28 -15.11 -5.40 0.80
N LEU A 29 -13.82 -5.30 0.43
CA LEU A 29 -12.76 -6.12 1.05
C LEU A 29 -12.60 -5.83 2.54
N MET A 30 -12.76 -4.59 2.97
CA MET A 30 -12.70 -4.22 4.39
C MET A 30 -13.86 -4.87 5.17
N VAL A 31 -15.09 -4.76 4.67
CA VAL A 31 -16.26 -5.37 5.30
C VAL A 31 -16.12 -6.90 5.36
N ILE A 32 -15.80 -7.52 4.22
CA ILE A 32 -15.58 -8.98 4.15
C ILE A 32 -14.45 -9.40 5.07
N GLY A 33 -13.34 -8.67 5.10
CA GLY A 33 -12.19 -8.95 5.96
C GLY A 33 -12.53 -8.91 7.45
N LEU A 34 -13.28 -7.90 7.90
CA LEU A 34 -13.74 -7.80 9.28
C LEU A 34 -14.65 -8.98 9.68
N VAL A 35 -15.63 -9.30 8.83
CA VAL A 35 -16.53 -10.44 9.04
C VAL A 35 -15.73 -11.75 9.07
N THR A 36 -14.84 -11.95 8.10
CA THR A 36 -13.98 -13.15 8.00
C THR A 36 -13.14 -13.33 9.25
N THR A 37 -12.45 -12.28 9.71
CA THR A 37 -11.63 -12.34 10.93
C THR A 37 -12.46 -12.68 12.16
N ARG A 38 -13.66 -12.09 12.29
CA ARG A 38 -14.57 -12.36 13.41
C ARG A 38 -15.04 -13.82 13.42
N VAL A 39 -15.40 -14.37 12.25
CA VAL A 39 -15.81 -15.76 12.09
C VAL A 39 -14.65 -16.71 12.42
N ILE A 40 -13.45 -16.44 11.90
CA ILE A 40 -12.26 -17.27 12.15
C ILE A 40 -11.90 -17.30 13.64
N LEU A 41 -11.85 -16.14 14.31
CA LEU A 41 -11.56 -16.04 15.73
C LEU A 41 -12.58 -16.82 16.58
N ARG A 42 -13.85 -16.79 16.18
CA ARG A 42 -14.91 -17.57 16.86
C ARG A 42 -14.78 -19.08 16.62
N THR A 43 -14.27 -19.47 15.44
CA THR A 43 -14.23 -20.88 15.01
C THR A 43 -12.95 -21.60 15.43
N LEU A 44 -11.79 -20.94 15.31
CA LEU A 44 -10.47 -21.49 15.70
C LEU A 44 -10.14 -21.21 17.16
N GLY A 45 -10.67 -20.14 17.74
CA GLY A 45 -10.22 -19.63 19.03
C GLY A 45 -8.94 -18.79 18.90
N PHE A 46 -8.53 -18.19 20.04
CA PHE A 46 -7.37 -17.30 20.07
C PHE A 46 -6.04 -18.05 19.88
N ASP A 47 -5.91 -19.24 20.44
CA ASP A 47 -4.66 -20.00 20.43
C ASP A 47 -4.31 -20.52 19.04
N ASP A 48 -5.25 -21.17 18.35
CA ASP A 48 -5.06 -21.66 16.98
C ASP A 48 -4.93 -20.54 15.97
N TYR A 49 -5.69 -19.45 16.13
CA TYR A 49 -5.52 -18.26 15.29
C TYR A 49 -4.17 -17.58 15.53
N GLY A 50 -3.73 -17.50 16.79
CA GLY A 50 -2.40 -17.00 17.16
C GLY A 50 -1.29 -17.85 16.53
N LEU A 51 -1.40 -19.18 16.64
CA LEU A 51 -0.46 -20.11 16.02
C LEU A 51 -0.40 -19.94 14.49
N TYR A 52 -1.56 -19.85 13.83
CA TYR A 52 -1.65 -19.58 12.39
C TYR A 52 -0.93 -18.28 12.02
N LYS A 53 -1.16 -17.20 12.77
CA LYS A 53 -0.52 -15.89 12.52
C LYS A 53 0.98 -15.94 12.73
N THR A 54 1.44 -16.60 13.80
CA THR A 54 2.86 -16.70 14.15
C THR A 54 3.62 -17.52 13.10
N VAL A 55 3.09 -18.68 12.71
CA VAL A 55 3.69 -19.50 11.64
C VAL A 55 3.66 -18.79 10.30
N GLY A 56 2.54 -18.14 9.97
CA GLY A 56 2.41 -17.38 8.73
C GLY A 56 3.37 -16.17 8.65
N SER A 57 3.71 -15.55 9.79
CA SER A 57 4.65 -14.41 9.82
C SER A 57 6.08 -14.81 9.45
N VAL A 58 6.50 -16.03 9.78
CA VAL A 58 7.82 -16.57 9.35
C VAL A 58 7.92 -16.57 7.83
N VAL A 59 6.84 -16.97 7.16
CA VAL A 59 6.76 -17.00 5.69
C VAL A 59 6.62 -15.60 5.08
N ALA A 60 5.91 -14.70 5.78
CA ALA A 60 5.61 -13.35 5.30
C ALA A 60 6.83 -12.44 5.12
N VAL A 61 7.96 -12.72 5.78
CA VAL A 61 9.22 -11.97 5.62
C VAL A 61 9.65 -11.90 4.15
N SER A 62 9.34 -12.94 3.36
CA SER A 62 9.67 -12.97 1.93
C SER A 62 8.85 -12.01 1.05
N ASN A 63 7.76 -11.42 1.56
CA ASN A 63 6.91 -10.50 0.79
C ASN A 63 7.61 -9.19 0.38
N ILE A 64 8.64 -8.75 1.12
CA ILE A 64 9.41 -7.53 0.81
C ILE A 64 10.11 -7.68 -0.55
N LEU A 65 10.70 -8.86 -0.79
CA LEU A 65 11.35 -9.15 -2.07
C LEU A 65 10.36 -9.10 -3.23
N SER A 66 9.15 -9.64 -3.01
CA SER A 66 8.06 -9.64 -4.00
C SER A 66 7.64 -8.24 -4.43
N ALA A 67 7.53 -7.30 -3.48
CA ALA A 67 7.12 -5.92 -3.76
C ALA A 67 8.15 -5.17 -4.62
N SER A 68 9.44 -5.33 -4.33
CA SER A 68 10.52 -4.69 -5.10
C SER A 68 10.61 -5.23 -6.53
N LEU A 69 10.40 -6.53 -6.70
CA LEU A 69 10.37 -7.16 -8.03
C LEU A 69 9.10 -6.78 -8.81
N ALA A 70 7.95 -6.69 -8.15
CA ALA A 70 6.71 -6.23 -8.77
C ALA A 70 6.84 -4.81 -9.34
N ALA A 71 7.47 -3.90 -8.61
CA ALA A 71 7.75 -2.55 -9.08
C ALA A 71 8.64 -2.53 -10.33
N ALA A 72 9.70 -3.35 -10.33
CA ALA A 72 10.58 -3.48 -11.48
C ALA A 72 9.83 -4.03 -12.71
N ILE A 73 9.11 -5.13 -12.55
CA ILE A 73 8.36 -5.77 -13.64
C ILE A 73 7.32 -4.81 -14.22
N SER A 74 6.52 -4.16 -13.36
CA SER A 74 5.51 -3.19 -13.78
C SER A 74 6.13 -2.04 -14.57
N ARG A 75 7.28 -1.51 -14.12
CA ARG A 75 8.01 -0.46 -14.85
C ARG A 75 8.41 -0.91 -16.24
N TYR A 76 9.05 -2.08 -16.38
CA TYR A 76 9.56 -2.54 -17.68
C TYR A 76 8.44 -2.89 -18.66
N ILE A 77 7.33 -3.46 -18.18
CA ILE A 77 6.12 -3.66 -19.02
C ILE A 77 5.55 -2.29 -19.44
N ASN A 78 5.41 -1.33 -18.52
CA ASN A 78 4.90 0.00 -18.85
C ASN A 78 5.78 0.73 -19.87
N VAL A 79 7.11 0.61 -19.75
CA VAL A 79 8.07 1.17 -20.71
C VAL A 79 7.91 0.54 -22.10
N ALA A 80 7.78 -0.79 -22.17
CA ALA A 80 7.59 -1.49 -23.44
C ALA A 80 6.24 -1.12 -24.09
N LEU A 81 5.17 -1.06 -23.33
CA LEU A 81 3.84 -0.63 -23.79
C LEU A 81 3.83 0.84 -24.25
N GLY A 82 4.48 1.73 -23.48
CA GLY A 82 4.61 3.15 -23.84
C GLY A 82 5.40 3.38 -25.15
N ALA A 83 6.35 2.49 -25.44
CA ALA A 83 7.11 2.48 -26.69
C ALA A 83 6.41 1.74 -27.85
N GLY A 84 5.28 1.06 -27.60
CA GLY A 84 4.57 0.23 -28.59
C GLY A 84 5.26 -1.10 -28.93
N ASP A 85 6.32 -1.49 -28.19
CA ASP A 85 7.12 -2.69 -28.44
C ASP A 85 6.49 -3.94 -27.78
N LYS A 86 5.59 -4.61 -28.48
CA LYS A 86 4.92 -5.83 -28.01
C LYS A 86 5.89 -6.99 -27.78
N GLU A 87 6.91 -7.10 -28.60
CA GLU A 87 7.89 -8.18 -28.47
C GLU A 87 8.75 -8.02 -27.21
N LYS A 88 9.18 -6.79 -26.93
CA LYS A 88 9.89 -6.46 -25.68
C LYS A 88 9.01 -6.72 -24.46
N SER A 89 7.70 -6.36 -24.51
CA SER A 89 6.76 -6.66 -23.44
C SER A 89 6.67 -8.17 -23.16
N ALA A 90 6.59 -9.00 -24.21
CA ALA A 90 6.57 -10.45 -24.07
C ALA A 90 7.89 -11.01 -23.50
N ARG A 91 9.04 -10.48 -23.88
CA ARG A 91 10.35 -10.87 -23.33
C ARG A 91 10.49 -10.46 -21.86
N VAL A 92 10.03 -9.26 -21.50
CA VAL A 92 9.97 -8.80 -20.09
C VAL A 92 9.12 -9.74 -19.24
N PHE A 93 7.91 -10.07 -19.70
CA PHE A 93 7.01 -10.98 -18.99
C PHE A 93 7.62 -12.37 -18.79
N SER A 94 8.13 -12.99 -19.88
CA SER A 94 8.73 -14.33 -19.83
C SER A 94 9.96 -14.40 -18.92
N THR A 95 10.88 -13.43 -19.05
CA THR A 95 12.06 -13.33 -18.18
C THR A 95 11.65 -13.14 -16.72
N SER A 96 10.65 -12.27 -16.46
CA SER A 96 10.12 -12.05 -15.11
C SER A 96 9.53 -13.33 -14.52
N LEU A 97 8.74 -14.05 -15.27
CA LEU A 97 8.14 -15.31 -14.81
C LEU A 97 9.22 -16.36 -14.50
N THR A 98 10.24 -16.49 -15.34
CA THR A 98 11.38 -17.40 -15.12
C THR A 98 12.15 -17.02 -13.83
N VAL A 99 12.36 -15.75 -13.61
CA VAL A 99 13.00 -15.25 -12.38
C VAL A 99 12.15 -15.52 -11.15
N MET A 100 10.82 -15.32 -11.22
CA MET A 100 9.93 -15.62 -10.10
C MET A 100 9.91 -17.11 -9.76
N VAL A 101 9.97 -17.99 -10.76
CA VAL A 101 10.12 -19.44 -10.53
C VAL A 101 11.45 -19.74 -9.83
N ALA A 102 12.55 -19.17 -10.27
CA ALA A 102 13.86 -19.37 -9.64
C ALA A 102 13.87 -18.88 -8.19
N ILE A 103 13.32 -17.70 -7.91
CA ILE A 103 13.19 -17.15 -6.55
C ILE A 103 12.30 -18.04 -5.68
N ALA A 104 11.18 -18.51 -6.22
CA ALA A 104 10.28 -19.40 -5.50
C ALA A 104 10.99 -20.70 -5.08
N VAL A 105 11.79 -21.28 -5.96
CA VAL A 105 12.61 -22.47 -5.66
C VAL A 105 13.61 -22.17 -4.54
N VAL A 106 14.35 -21.06 -4.62
CA VAL A 106 15.28 -20.65 -3.55
C VAL A 106 14.57 -20.46 -2.22
N ILE A 107 13.43 -19.79 -2.21
CA ILE A 107 12.64 -19.56 -0.99
C ILE A 107 12.14 -20.90 -0.43
N VAL A 108 11.65 -21.80 -1.26
CA VAL A 108 11.24 -23.14 -0.81
C VAL A 108 12.40 -23.85 -0.14
N VAL A 109 13.58 -23.91 -0.75
CA VAL A 109 14.76 -24.56 -0.18
C VAL A 109 15.14 -23.94 1.17
N VAL A 110 15.16 -22.60 1.27
CA VAL A 110 15.48 -21.89 2.53
C VAL A 110 14.43 -22.16 3.61
N MET A 111 13.15 -22.13 3.23
CA MET A 111 12.06 -22.34 4.18
C MET A 111 11.98 -23.82 4.64
N GLU A 112 12.21 -24.79 3.77
CA GLU A 112 12.24 -26.21 4.13
C GLU A 112 13.47 -26.56 5.01
N THR A 113 14.56 -25.83 4.91
CA THR A 113 15.75 -26.03 5.74
C THR A 113 15.70 -25.19 7.01
N VAL A 114 15.88 -23.88 6.87
CA VAL A 114 15.98 -22.94 8.00
C VAL A 114 14.60 -22.65 8.64
N GLY A 115 13.57 -22.46 7.84
CA GLY A 115 12.23 -22.14 8.34
C GLY A 115 11.61 -23.30 9.11
N LEU A 116 11.72 -24.52 8.58
CA LEU A 116 11.22 -25.72 9.23
C LEU A 116 12.01 -26.06 10.51
N TRP A 117 13.35 -25.88 10.48
CA TRP A 117 14.17 -26.00 11.68
C TRP A 117 13.75 -24.98 12.74
N PHE A 118 13.52 -23.72 12.37
CA PHE A 118 13.11 -22.67 13.29
C PHE A 118 11.73 -22.97 13.90
N LEU A 119 10.77 -23.43 13.10
CA LEU A 119 9.44 -23.82 13.54
C LEU A 119 9.49 -24.93 14.60
N ASN A 120 10.30 -25.99 14.34
CA ASN A 120 10.32 -27.18 15.19
C ASN A 120 11.26 -27.06 16.40
N ALA A 121 12.31 -26.20 16.34
CA ALA A 121 13.34 -26.11 17.37
C ALA A 121 13.29 -24.84 18.23
N ARG A 122 12.69 -23.74 17.73
CA ARG A 122 12.75 -22.43 18.40
C ARG A 122 11.40 -21.79 18.66
N LEU A 123 10.37 -22.16 17.90
CA LEU A 123 9.05 -21.57 18.07
C LEU A 123 8.31 -22.24 19.23
N ASN A 124 7.74 -21.46 20.14
CA ASN A 124 6.89 -21.97 21.20
C ASN A 124 5.53 -22.36 20.62
N VAL A 125 5.39 -23.65 20.29
CA VAL A 125 4.14 -24.24 19.81
C VAL A 125 3.49 -24.98 20.98
N PRO A 126 2.17 -24.78 21.23
CA PRO A 126 1.46 -25.50 22.28
C PRO A 126 1.58 -27.02 22.14
N ASP A 127 1.62 -27.72 23.25
CA ASP A 127 1.76 -29.17 23.28
C ASP A 127 0.68 -29.90 22.46
N GLY A 128 1.11 -30.85 21.64
CA GLY A 128 0.22 -31.57 20.72
C GLY A 128 -0.19 -30.85 19.45
N ARG A 129 0.18 -29.56 19.27
CA ARG A 129 -0.17 -28.74 18.05
C ARG A 129 0.94 -28.68 17.01
N LEU A 130 2.11 -29.27 17.23
CA LEU A 130 3.25 -29.24 16.31
C LEU A 130 2.90 -29.80 14.93
N GLY A 131 2.12 -30.88 14.85
CA GLY A 131 1.65 -31.43 13.59
C GLY A 131 0.73 -30.47 12.80
N ALA A 132 -0.12 -29.71 13.50
CA ALA A 132 -0.95 -28.69 12.89
C ALA A 132 -0.11 -27.48 12.42
N ALA A 133 0.87 -27.06 13.23
CA ALA A 133 1.81 -25.99 12.88
C ALA A 133 2.61 -26.30 11.62
N ASN A 134 3.09 -27.54 11.46
CA ASN A 134 3.78 -27.98 10.24
C ASN A 134 2.87 -27.95 9.01
N VAL A 135 1.60 -28.39 9.12
CA VAL A 135 0.63 -28.28 8.00
C VAL A 135 0.38 -26.80 7.64
N VAL A 136 0.19 -25.93 8.65
CA VAL A 136 0.04 -24.49 8.43
C VAL A 136 1.26 -23.91 7.71
N PHE A 137 2.46 -24.30 8.13
CA PHE A 137 3.71 -23.85 7.52
C PHE A 137 3.80 -24.24 6.05
N GLN A 138 3.57 -25.51 5.72
CA GLN A 138 3.61 -26.01 4.35
C GLN A 138 2.56 -25.35 3.45
N CYS A 139 1.33 -25.21 3.95
CA CYS A 139 0.28 -24.53 3.21
C CYS A 139 0.61 -23.04 3.01
N SER A 140 1.16 -22.36 4.03
CA SER A 140 1.58 -20.96 3.93
C SER A 140 2.72 -20.76 2.93
N LEU A 141 3.69 -21.69 2.91
CA LEU A 141 4.76 -21.70 1.91
C LEU A 141 4.20 -21.88 0.49
N GLY A 142 3.26 -22.81 0.31
CA GLY A 142 2.56 -23.01 -0.96
C GLY A 142 1.81 -21.74 -1.42
N VAL A 143 1.12 -21.07 -0.52
CA VAL A 143 0.45 -19.77 -0.81
C VAL A 143 1.47 -18.71 -1.23
N LEU A 144 2.61 -18.60 -0.55
CA LEU A 144 3.68 -17.66 -0.90
C LEU A 144 4.23 -17.92 -2.30
N VAL A 145 4.52 -19.18 -2.65
CA VAL A 145 4.99 -19.58 -3.99
C VAL A 145 3.98 -19.13 -5.05
N LEU A 146 2.68 -19.38 -4.83
CA LEU A 146 1.63 -18.96 -5.76
C LEU A 146 1.54 -17.44 -5.88
N GLN A 147 1.73 -16.70 -4.79
CA GLN A 147 1.77 -15.24 -4.80
C GLN A 147 2.96 -14.71 -5.61
N LEU A 148 4.16 -15.26 -5.43
CA LEU A 148 5.34 -14.91 -6.21
C LEU A 148 5.11 -15.11 -7.71
N LEU A 149 4.60 -16.28 -8.09
CA LEU A 149 4.28 -16.60 -9.49
C LEU A 149 3.18 -15.70 -10.07
N ASN A 150 2.39 -15.06 -9.23
CA ASN A 150 1.33 -14.13 -9.64
C ASN A 150 1.82 -12.71 -9.93
N VAL A 151 3.01 -12.34 -9.44
CA VAL A 151 3.56 -10.97 -9.57
C VAL A 151 3.61 -10.48 -11.02
N PRO A 152 4.12 -11.24 -12.02
CA PRO A 152 4.14 -10.77 -13.41
C PRO A 152 2.73 -10.57 -14.00
N PHE A 153 1.76 -11.40 -13.63
CA PHE A 153 0.37 -11.27 -14.11
C PHE A 153 -0.30 -10.03 -13.53
N ASN A 154 -0.10 -9.75 -12.23
CA ASN A 154 -0.57 -8.51 -11.61
C ASN A 154 0.07 -7.27 -12.25
N ALA A 155 1.37 -7.34 -12.55
CA ALA A 155 2.09 -6.27 -13.21
C ALA A 155 1.52 -5.98 -14.61
N SER A 156 1.19 -7.03 -15.39
CA SER A 156 0.55 -6.89 -16.72
C SER A 156 -0.84 -6.25 -16.61
N ILE A 157 -1.70 -6.71 -15.68
CA ILE A 157 -3.03 -6.10 -15.46
C ILE A 157 -2.92 -4.63 -15.12
N THR A 158 -1.98 -4.28 -14.24
CA THR A 158 -1.75 -2.90 -13.82
C THR A 158 -1.21 -2.05 -14.97
N ALA A 159 -0.26 -2.58 -15.75
CA ALA A 159 0.33 -1.89 -16.88
C ALA A 159 -0.68 -1.61 -18.00
N HIS A 160 -1.63 -2.54 -18.24
CA HIS A 160 -2.75 -2.36 -19.18
C HIS A 160 -3.93 -1.57 -18.58
N GLU A 161 -3.79 -1.03 -17.37
CA GLU A 161 -4.83 -0.25 -16.67
C GLU A 161 -6.17 -0.99 -16.49
N LYS A 162 -6.18 -2.32 -16.48
CA LYS A 162 -7.39 -3.13 -16.30
C LYS A 162 -7.75 -3.30 -14.82
N MET A 163 -7.91 -2.16 -14.10
CA MET A 163 -8.16 -2.15 -12.66
C MET A 163 -9.48 -2.81 -12.26
N SER A 164 -10.46 -2.89 -13.17
CA SER A 164 -11.71 -3.63 -12.95
C SER A 164 -11.47 -5.13 -12.79
N ALA A 165 -10.61 -5.73 -13.64
CA ALA A 165 -10.26 -7.14 -13.54
C ALA A 165 -9.54 -7.44 -12.21
N PHE A 166 -8.57 -6.57 -11.85
CA PHE A 166 -7.90 -6.64 -10.55
C PHE A 166 -8.89 -6.57 -9.39
N ALA A 167 -9.90 -5.68 -9.46
CA ALA A 167 -10.93 -5.56 -8.44
C ALA A 167 -11.77 -6.82 -8.33
N TYR A 168 -12.29 -7.35 -9.46
CA TYR A 168 -13.14 -8.55 -9.44
C TYR A 168 -12.42 -9.78 -8.91
N ILE A 169 -11.15 -10.01 -9.30
CA ILE A 169 -10.39 -11.16 -8.82
C ILE A 169 -10.08 -10.99 -7.31
N SER A 170 -9.78 -9.79 -6.84
CA SER A 170 -9.58 -9.53 -5.40
C SER A 170 -10.86 -9.74 -4.58
N ILE A 171 -12.02 -9.38 -5.12
CA ILE A 171 -13.32 -9.63 -4.47
C ILE A 171 -13.61 -11.14 -4.45
N LEU A 172 -13.36 -11.85 -5.55
CA LEU A 172 -13.47 -13.31 -5.60
C LEU A 172 -12.61 -13.96 -4.51
N GLU A 173 -11.36 -13.52 -4.37
CA GLU A 173 -10.46 -14.01 -3.30
C GLU A 173 -11.06 -13.77 -1.90
N ALA A 174 -11.58 -12.59 -1.63
CA ALA A 174 -12.17 -12.26 -0.34
C ALA A 174 -13.43 -13.09 -0.05
N VAL A 175 -14.30 -13.26 -1.04
CA VAL A 175 -15.51 -14.09 -0.92
C VAL A 175 -15.13 -15.56 -0.68
N LEU A 176 -14.15 -16.10 -1.40
CA LEU A 176 -13.67 -17.46 -1.16
C LEU A 176 -13.09 -17.64 0.24
N LYS A 177 -12.29 -16.67 0.74
CA LYS A 177 -11.77 -16.68 2.12
C LYS A 177 -12.89 -16.63 3.16
N LEU A 178 -13.92 -15.83 2.95
CA LEU A 178 -15.10 -15.80 3.81
C LEU A 178 -15.85 -17.14 3.76
N SER A 179 -16.03 -17.72 2.58
CA SER A 179 -16.67 -19.04 2.41
C SER A 179 -15.91 -20.15 3.15
N VAL A 180 -14.58 -20.10 3.12
CA VAL A 180 -13.71 -21.00 3.92
C VAL A 180 -13.98 -20.79 5.41
N ALA A 181 -13.99 -19.53 5.89
CA ALA A 181 -14.23 -19.24 7.30
C ALA A 181 -15.60 -19.73 7.78
N VAL A 182 -16.65 -19.54 6.99
CA VAL A 182 -18.00 -20.03 7.27
C VAL A 182 -18.07 -21.56 7.18
N GLY A 183 -17.45 -22.16 6.15
CA GLY A 183 -17.41 -23.62 5.98
C GLY A 183 -16.73 -24.36 7.15
N LEU A 184 -15.76 -23.72 7.80
CA LEU A 184 -15.12 -24.26 9.00
C LEU A 184 -16.07 -24.41 10.19
N LEU A 185 -17.17 -23.68 10.26
CA LEU A 185 -18.19 -23.86 11.31
C LEU A 185 -18.85 -25.25 11.22
N LEU A 186 -18.95 -25.78 10.00
CA LEU A 186 -19.55 -27.08 9.71
C LEU A 186 -18.54 -28.22 9.68
N SER A 187 -17.23 -27.91 9.71
CA SER A 187 -16.17 -28.94 9.63
C SER A 187 -15.96 -29.62 10.96
N GLY A 188 -15.84 -30.95 10.93
CA GLY A 188 -15.35 -31.79 12.05
C GLY A 188 -13.81 -31.90 12.00
N GLY A 189 -13.22 -32.39 13.11
CA GLY A 189 -11.77 -32.61 13.18
C GLY A 189 -10.94 -31.36 13.48
N ASP A 190 -9.67 -31.37 13.04
CA ASP A 190 -8.71 -30.28 13.30
C ASP A 190 -8.98 -29.09 12.37
N LYS A 191 -9.71 -28.10 12.90
CA LYS A 191 -10.13 -26.92 12.15
C LYS A 191 -8.95 -26.08 11.64
N LEU A 192 -7.82 -26.05 12.36
CA LEU A 192 -6.64 -25.30 11.97
C LEU A 192 -6.01 -25.89 10.70
N LYS A 193 -5.88 -27.22 10.62
CA LYS A 193 -5.39 -27.91 9.42
C LYS A 193 -6.30 -27.69 8.23
N HIS A 194 -7.62 -27.84 8.41
CA HIS A 194 -8.60 -27.61 7.36
C HIS A 194 -8.54 -26.17 6.85
N TYR A 195 -8.41 -25.20 7.76
CA TYR A 195 -8.27 -23.79 7.40
C TYR A 195 -7.06 -23.54 6.51
N ALA A 196 -5.88 -24.04 6.89
CA ALA A 196 -4.65 -23.86 6.11
C ALA A 196 -4.75 -24.49 4.70
N ILE A 197 -5.28 -25.73 4.63
CA ILE A 197 -5.45 -26.42 3.34
C ILE A 197 -6.44 -25.68 2.43
N LEU A 198 -7.59 -25.26 2.96
CA LEU A 198 -8.59 -24.53 2.18
C LEU A 198 -8.07 -23.18 1.70
N LEU A 199 -7.23 -22.46 2.48
CA LEU A 199 -6.58 -21.24 2.03
C LEU A 199 -5.59 -21.48 0.88
N LEU A 200 -4.88 -22.62 0.89
CA LEU A 200 -4.02 -23.01 -0.23
C LEU A 200 -4.87 -23.28 -1.50
N VAL A 201 -6.02 -23.95 -1.35
CA VAL A 201 -6.96 -24.16 -2.47
C VAL A 201 -7.46 -22.83 -3.02
N VAL A 202 -7.83 -21.88 -2.15
CA VAL A 202 -8.21 -20.51 -2.57
C VAL A 202 -7.07 -19.85 -3.36
N ALA A 203 -5.83 -19.95 -2.88
CA ALA A 203 -4.68 -19.38 -3.57
C ALA A 203 -4.48 -20.00 -4.98
N ILE A 204 -4.69 -21.31 -5.15
CA ILE A 204 -4.63 -21.99 -6.45
C ILE A 204 -5.72 -21.45 -7.39
N ILE A 205 -6.96 -21.31 -6.90
CA ILE A 205 -8.09 -20.79 -7.70
C ILE A 205 -7.80 -19.34 -8.14
N VAL A 206 -7.37 -18.49 -7.21
CA VAL A 206 -7.05 -17.08 -7.50
C VAL A 206 -5.90 -16.96 -8.51
N ARG A 207 -4.85 -17.76 -8.34
CA ARG A 207 -3.73 -17.83 -9.29
C ARG A 207 -4.21 -18.26 -10.68
N GLY A 208 -5.06 -19.28 -10.74
CA GLY A 208 -5.68 -19.74 -11.99
C GLY A 208 -6.50 -18.65 -12.67
N ALA A 209 -7.29 -17.89 -11.89
CA ALA A 209 -8.10 -16.78 -12.41
C ALA A 209 -7.23 -15.66 -13.01
N TYR A 210 -6.15 -15.24 -12.33
CA TYR A 210 -5.18 -14.26 -12.87
C TYR A 210 -4.53 -14.74 -14.15
N MET A 211 -4.02 -15.99 -14.16
CA MET A 211 -3.38 -16.58 -15.33
C MET A 211 -4.34 -16.68 -16.52
N LEU A 212 -5.56 -17.17 -16.28
CA LEU A 212 -6.58 -17.34 -17.34
C LEU A 212 -7.01 -15.99 -17.93
N TYR A 213 -7.24 -14.99 -17.05
CA TYR A 213 -7.59 -13.64 -17.50
C TYR A 213 -6.48 -13.03 -18.36
N CYS A 214 -5.23 -13.06 -17.87
CA CYS A 214 -4.09 -12.47 -18.60
C CYS A 214 -3.85 -13.17 -19.94
N ARG A 215 -3.84 -14.50 -19.98
CA ARG A 215 -3.65 -15.27 -21.23
C ARG A 215 -4.73 -15.03 -22.29
N ARG A 216 -5.94 -14.66 -21.86
CA ARG A 216 -7.04 -14.34 -22.79
C ARG A 216 -6.95 -12.91 -23.34
N HIS A 217 -6.41 -11.96 -22.56
CA HIS A 217 -6.50 -10.53 -22.89
C HIS A 217 -5.16 -9.91 -23.28
N PHE A 218 -4.02 -10.52 -22.93
CA PHE A 218 -2.69 -9.95 -23.14
C PHE A 218 -1.79 -10.94 -23.87
N ASP A 219 -1.36 -10.59 -25.08
CA ASP A 219 -0.56 -11.45 -25.95
C ASP A 219 0.81 -11.78 -25.35
N GLU A 220 1.42 -10.83 -24.61
CA GLU A 220 2.71 -11.01 -23.95
C GLU A 220 2.70 -12.14 -22.90
N THR A 221 1.54 -12.46 -22.32
CA THR A 221 1.43 -13.49 -21.27
C THR A 221 1.29 -14.91 -21.80
N ARG A 222 1.17 -15.07 -23.12
CA ARG A 222 1.05 -16.39 -23.80
C ARG A 222 2.41 -17.03 -24.03
N ARG A 223 3.49 -16.25 -24.02
CA ARG A 223 4.86 -16.75 -24.22
C ARG A 223 5.26 -17.63 -23.04
N GLY A 224 5.91 -18.74 -23.33
CA GLY A 224 6.44 -19.67 -22.30
C GLY A 224 7.59 -19.06 -21.50
N LEU A 225 8.20 -19.87 -20.63
CA LEU A 225 9.39 -19.48 -19.89
C LEU A 225 10.54 -19.21 -20.87
N SER A 226 11.16 -18.07 -20.78
CA SER A 226 12.39 -17.73 -21.46
C SER A 226 13.24 -16.83 -20.56
N PHE A 227 14.56 -16.87 -20.74
CA PHE A 227 15.49 -16.11 -19.92
C PHE A 227 16.43 -15.32 -20.83
N GLU A 228 16.41 -14.00 -20.68
CA GLU A 228 17.35 -13.09 -21.36
C GLU A 228 18.27 -12.45 -20.33
N LYS A 229 19.54 -12.87 -20.32
CA LYS A 229 20.54 -12.39 -19.36
C LYS A 229 20.73 -10.86 -19.32
N PRO A 230 20.76 -10.14 -20.47
CA PRO A 230 20.87 -8.68 -20.46
C PRO A 230 19.68 -8.02 -19.78
N LEU A 231 18.46 -8.43 -20.12
CA LEU A 231 17.21 -7.94 -19.55
C LEU A 231 17.09 -8.27 -18.06
N PHE A 232 17.45 -9.49 -17.67
CA PHE A 232 17.54 -9.88 -16.26
C PHE A 232 18.48 -8.97 -15.48
N ARG A 233 19.72 -8.71 -15.99
CA ARG A 233 20.68 -7.85 -15.29
C ARG A 233 20.16 -6.43 -15.10
N GLU A 234 19.49 -5.90 -16.09
CA GLU A 234 18.88 -4.56 -16.05
C GLU A 234 17.73 -4.50 -15.03
N MET A 235 16.79 -5.46 -15.11
CA MET A 235 15.65 -5.55 -14.18
C MET A 235 16.08 -5.82 -12.74
N PHE A 236 17.07 -6.72 -12.53
CA PHE A 236 17.54 -7.07 -11.19
C PHE A 236 18.36 -5.94 -10.57
N GLY A 237 19.16 -5.22 -11.38
CA GLY A 237 19.83 -4.01 -10.92
C GLY A 237 18.84 -2.94 -10.45
N PHE A 238 17.75 -2.74 -11.20
CA PHE A 238 16.67 -1.86 -10.82
C PHE A 238 15.94 -2.34 -9.55
N ALA A 239 15.58 -3.64 -9.50
CA ALA A 239 14.92 -4.23 -8.35
C ALA A 239 15.78 -4.16 -7.08
N GLY A 240 17.11 -4.36 -7.20
CA GLY A 240 18.04 -4.27 -6.08
C GLY A 240 18.08 -2.88 -5.43
N TRP A 241 18.10 -1.82 -6.24
CA TRP A 241 18.02 -0.45 -5.71
C TRP A 241 16.67 -0.14 -5.08
N ASN A 242 15.58 -0.63 -5.67
CA ASN A 242 14.24 -0.49 -5.09
C ASN A 242 14.10 -1.29 -3.78
N PHE A 243 14.72 -2.48 -3.72
CA PHE A 243 14.78 -3.29 -2.51
C PHE A 243 15.54 -2.57 -1.38
N LEU A 244 16.65 -1.92 -1.69
CA LEU A 244 17.40 -1.12 -0.72
C LEU A 244 16.51 -0.01 -0.11
N GLY A 245 15.76 0.71 -0.94
CA GLY A 245 14.79 1.72 -0.48
C GLY A 245 13.70 1.15 0.41
N SER A 246 13.11 0.04 0.00
CA SER A 246 12.06 -0.65 0.76
C SER A 246 12.59 -1.24 2.07
N SER A 247 13.81 -1.75 2.08
CA SER A 247 14.47 -2.28 3.29
C SER A 247 14.77 -1.19 4.29
N ALA A 248 15.24 -0.03 3.84
CA ALA A 248 15.47 1.13 4.72
C ALA A 248 14.16 1.58 5.39
N PHE A 249 13.06 1.64 4.65
CA PHE A 249 11.74 1.93 5.19
C PHE A 249 11.29 0.90 6.24
N LEU A 250 11.49 -0.40 5.96
CA LEU A 250 11.14 -1.46 6.91
C LEU A 250 11.97 -1.38 8.21
N LEU A 251 13.28 -1.12 8.10
CA LEU A 251 14.14 -0.92 9.26
C LEU A 251 13.68 0.27 10.10
N ASN A 252 13.18 1.33 9.48
CA ASN A 252 12.67 2.51 10.18
C ASN A 252 11.34 2.24 10.90
N THR A 253 10.49 1.35 10.38
CA THR A 253 9.22 1.00 11.01
C THR A 253 9.41 -0.10 12.05
N GLU A 254 9.91 -1.26 11.66
CA GLU A 254 10.07 -2.40 12.57
C GLU A 254 11.26 -2.22 13.52
N GLY A 255 12.36 -1.62 13.07
CA GLY A 255 13.50 -1.29 13.94
C GLY A 255 13.11 -0.31 15.04
N VAL A 256 12.34 0.73 14.73
CA VAL A 256 11.80 1.67 15.73
C VAL A 256 10.81 0.98 16.68
N ASN A 257 10.03 -0.01 16.22
CA ASN A 257 9.19 -0.83 17.09
C ASN A 257 10.02 -1.61 18.12
N ILE A 258 11.11 -2.24 17.68
CA ILE A 258 12.04 -2.97 18.55
C ILE A 258 12.67 -2.02 19.58
N VAL A 259 13.21 -0.88 19.13
CA VAL A 259 13.82 0.13 20.01
C VAL A 259 12.80 0.65 21.03
N THR A 260 11.58 0.95 20.61
CA THR A 260 10.52 1.38 21.52
C THR A 260 10.23 0.30 22.59
N ASN A 261 10.18 -0.95 22.21
CA ASN A 261 9.96 -2.06 23.15
C ASN A 261 11.12 -2.20 24.16
N LEU A 262 12.36 -2.02 23.72
CA LEU A 262 13.54 -2.07 24.59
C LEU A 262 13.54 -0.99 25.68
N PHE A 263 13.09 0.22 25.37
CA PHE A 263 13.09 1.35 26.32
C PHE A 263 11.82 1.45 27.16
N TYR A 264 10.65 1.13 26.61
CA TYR A 264 9.34 1.35 27.26
C TYR A 264 8.59 0.06 27.55
N GLY A 265 9.14 -1.11 27.15
CA GLY A 265 8.54 -2.42 27.40
C GLY A 265 7.31 -2.73 26.56
N VAL A 266 6.70 -3.86 26.85
CA VAL A 266 5.58 -4.46 26.09
C VAL A 266 4.30 -3.60 26.14
N ALA A 267 4.13 -2.79 27.21
CA ALA A 267 2.94 -1.95 27.39
C ALA A 267 2.71 -0.98 26.21
N MET A 268 3.78 -0.50 25.56
CA MET A 268 3.70 0.39 24.41
C MET A 268 3.30 -0.30 23.08
N ASN A 269 3.29 -1.63 23.04
CA ASN A 269 2.91 -2.36 21.82
C ASN A 269 1.41 -2.20 21.48
N ALA A 270 0.54 -2.08 22.47
CA ALA A 270 -0.90 -1.95 22.24
C ALA A 270 -1.27 -0.59 21.61
N PRO A 271 -0.87 0.58 22.17
CA PRO A 271 -1.10 1.87 21.53
C PRO A 271 -0.50 1.96 20.12
N ARG A 272 0.74 1.47 19.93
CA ARG A 272 1.40 1.46 18.63
C ARG A 272 0.73 0.52 17.64
N GLY A 273 0.23 -0.63 18.11
CA GLY A 273 -0.51 -1.58 17.27
C GLY A 273 -1.80 -0.98 16.70
N ILE A 274 -2.52 -0.20 17.51
CA ILE A 274 -3.71 0.55 17.08
C ILE A 274 -3.31 1.62 16.05
N ALA A 275 -2.28 2.40 16.34
CA ALA A 275 -1.76 3.42 15.43
C ALA A 275 -1.35 2.80 14.07
N GLY A 276 -0.64 1.67 14.09
CA GLY A 276 -0.24 0.95 12.88
C GLY A 276 -1.41 0.40 12.06
N GLN A 277 -2.51 0.00 12.70
CA GLN A 277 -3.72 -0.43 11.98
C GLN A 277 -4.38 0.75 11.25
N VAL A 278 -4.53 1.90 11.91
CA VAL A 278 -5.08 3.12 11.29
C VAL A 278 -4.15 3.62 10.18
N GLU A 279 -2.85 3.64 10.42
CA GLU A 279 -1.82 3.95 9.41
C GLU A 279 -2.01 3.08 8.16
N GLY A 280 -2.18 1.77 8.34
CA GLY A 280 -2.42 0.82 7.24
C GLY A 280 -3.69 1.14 6.45
N ILE A 281 -4.78 1.50 7.13
CA ILE A 281 -6.04 1.92 6.48
C ILE A 281 -5.80 3.19 5.65
N VAL A 282 -5.20 4.23 6.22
CA VAL A 282 -4.96 5.50 5.52
C VAL A 282 -4.05 5.28 4.31
N LYS A 283 -2.96 4.52 4.46
CA LYS A 283 -2.07 4.15 3.35
C LYS A 283 -2.81 3.41 2.24
N GLN A 284 -3.74 2.53 2.57
CA GLN A 284 -4.53 1.80 1.59
C GLN A 284 -5.44 2.73 0.77
N PHE A 285 -6.07 3.73 1.40
CA PHE A 285 -6.86 4.73 0.69
C PHE A 285 -6.03 5.51 -0.32
N VAL A 286 -4.85 5.97 0.07
CA VAL A 286 -3.94 6.70 -0.81
C VAL A 286 -3.43 5.80 -1.94
N ASN A 287 -2.99 4.59 -1.62
CA ASN A 287 -2.44 3.64 -2.60
C ASN A 287 -3.42 3.29 -3.73
N ASN A 288 -4.73 3.26 -3.47
CA ASN A 288 -5.72 3.03 -4.52
C ASN A 288 -5.70 4.12 -5.60
N ILE A 289 -5.49 5.39 -5.22
CA ILE A 289 -5.33 6.49 -6.18
C ILE A 289 -4.01 6.33 -6.93
N VAL A 290 -2.94 6.04 -6.20
CA VAL A 290 -1.58 5.92 -6.74
C VAL A 290 -1.52 4.80 -7.77
N ILE A 291 -2.07 3.62 -7.47
CA ILE A 291 -2.13 2.48 -8.41
C ILE A 291 -2.86 2.84 -9.71
N ALA A 292 -3.91 3.67 -9.65
CA ALA A 292 -4.66 4.08 -10.83
C ALA A 292 -3.89 5.08 -11.72
N ILE A 293 -3.01 5.89 -11.15
CA ILE A 293 -2.30 6.98 -11.84
C ILE A 293 -0.90 6.55 -12.31
N ASN A 294 -0.22 5.70 -11.55
CA ASN A 294 1.18 5.32 -11.78
C ASN A 294 1.49 4.81 -13.20
N PRO A 295 0.68 3.92 -13.82
CA PRO A 295 0.96 3.46 -15.17
C PRO A 295 0.99 4.60 -16.17
N GLN A 296 0.08 5.56 -16.05
CA GLN A 296 -0.01 6.70 -16.95
C GLN A 296 1.16 7.68 -16.78
N ILE A 297 1.66 7.89 -15.55
CA ILE A 297 2.87 8.67 -15.30
C ILE A 297 4.04 8.06 -16.06
N THR A 298 4.25 6.74 -15.91
CA THR A 298 5.36 6.03 -16.52
C THR A 298 5.26 6.03 -18.05
N GLN A 299 4.09 5.66 -18.61
CA GLN A 299 3.87 5.60 -20.04
C GLN A 299 4.00 6.97 -20.70
N SER A 300 3.44 8.02 -20.08
CA SER A 300 3.52 9.40 -20.59
C SER A 300 4.95 9.94 -20.58
N TYR A 301 5.71 9.62 -19.53
CA TYR A 301 7.11 10.05 -19.44
C TYR A 301 7.96 9.41 -20.53
N VAL A 302 7.84 8.09 -20.71
CA VAL A 302 8.60 7.31 -21.70
C VAL A 302 8.22 7.68 -23.13
N SER A 303 6.95 8.00 -23.40
CA SER A 303 6.49 8.45 -24.73
C SER A 303 6.83 9.92 -25.04
N GLY A 304 7.63 10.59 -24.19
CA GLY A 304 8.08 11.97 -24.40
C GLY A 304 7.10 13.06 -23.97
N ARG A 305 5.89 12.70 -23.51
CA ARG A 305 4.87 13.67 -23.01
C ARG A 305 5.15 14.06 -21.56
N LYS A 306 6.33 14.65 -21.31
CA LYS A 306 6.84 14.94 -19.95
C LYS A 306 5.91 15.89 -19.18
N ASP A 307 5.39 16.95 -19.82
CA ASP A 307 4.53 17.94 -19.15
C ASP A 307 3.24 17.30 -18.61
N TYR A 308 2.66 16.35 -19.35
CA TYR A 308 1.50 15.60 -18.91
C TYR A 308 1.84 14.64 -17.75
N SER A 309 2.99 13.98 -17.81
CA SER A 309 3.49 13.14 -16.72
C SER A 309 3.71 13.95 -15.44
N PHE A 310 4.25 15.18 -15.55
CA PHE A 310 4.42 16.12 -14.43
C PHE A 310 3.08 16.56 -13.82
N GLU A 311 2.10 16.85 -14.68
CA GLU A 311 0.74 17.19 -14.25
C GLU A 311 0.08 16.02 -13.47
N LEU A 312 0.21 14.80 -13.98
CA LEU A 312 -0.30 13.59 -13.30
C LEU A 312 0.37 13.38 -11.95
N ALA A 313 1.69 13.59 -11.85
CA ALA A 313 2.43 13.48 -10.59
C ALA A 313 1.93 14.51 -9.55
N CYS A 314 1.71 15.77 -9.97
CA CYS A 314 1.13 16.81 -9.12
C CYS A 314 -0.30 16.47 -8.69
N LYS A 315 -1.15 16.01 -9.61
CA LYS A 315 -2.53 15.59 -9.31
C LYS A 315 -2.56 14.45 -8.30
N GLY A 316 -1.74 13.43 -8.49
CA GLY A 316 -1.67 12.29 -7.58
C GLY A 316 -1.21 12.70 -6.18
N SER A 317 -0.17 13.53 -6.06
CA SER A 317 0.29 14.12 -4.80
C SER A 317 -0.81 14.94 -4.10
N LYS A 318 -1.47 15.83 -4.84
CA LYS A 318 -2.59 16.63 -4.34
C LYS A 318 -3.71 15.75 -3.77
N TYR A 319 -4.16 14.75 -4.54
CA TYR A 319 -5.22 13.85 -4.09
C TYR A 319 -4.80 12.97 -2.91
N ALA A 320 -3.53 12.53 -2.86
CA ALA A 320 -3.01 11.79 -1.71
C ALA A 320 -3.15 12.61 -0.42
N VAL A 321 -2.72 13.88 -0.43
CA VAL A 321 -2.84 14.76 0.75
C VAL A 321 -4.29 15.01 1.11
N LEU A 322 -5.18 15.30 0.15
CA LEU A 322 -6.61 15.51 0.42
C LEU A 322 -7.26 14.28 1.07
N MET A 323 -6.89 13.07 0.65
CA MET A 323 -7.37 11.83 1.28
C MET A 323 -6.85 11.66 2.71
N ILE A 324 -5.59 12.01 2.96
CA ILE A 324 -5.02 11.92 4.31
C ILE A 324 -5.70 12.93 5.25
N LEU A 325 -6.04 14.13 4.77
CA LEU A 325 -6.74 15.15 5.56
C LEU A 325 -8.11 14.67 6.05
N LEU A 326 -8.83 13.81 5.30
CA LEU A 326 -10.09 13.22 5.73
C LEU A 326 -9.95 12.40 7.03
N PHE A 327 -8.78 11.85 7.28
CA PHE A 327 -8.46 11.09 8.51
C PHE A 327 -7.75 11.98 9.53
N LEU A 328 -6.78 12.77 9.12
CA LEU A 328 -5.95 13.58 10.01
C LEU A 328 -6.78 14.61 10.79
N VAL A 329 -7.68 15.32 10.10
CA VAL A 329 -8.47 16.40 10.75
C VAL A 329 -9.34 15.84 11.89
N PRO A 330 -10.22 14.84 11.70
CA PRO A 330 -11.04 14.34 12.80
C PRO A 330 -10.22 13.66 13.90
N TYR A 331 -9.14 12.93 13.55
CA TYR A 331 -8.26 12.32 14.54
C TYR A 331 -7.50 13.32 15.40
N THR A 332 -7.24 14.53 14.91
CA THR A 332 -6.60 15.58 15.69
C THR A 332 -7.49 16.08 16.84
N PHE A 333 -8.83 16.08 16.65
CA PHE A 333 -9.76 16.63 17.63
C PHE A 333 -10.42 15.57 18.53
N GLU A 334 -10.66 14.36 18.02
CA GLU A 334 -11.35 13.29 18.77
C GLU A 334 -10.60 11.94 18.67
N PRO A 335 -9.27 11.89 18.95
CA PRO A 335 -8.46 10.73 18.71
C PRO A 335 -8.88 9.51 19.54
N GLU A 336 -9.20 9.72 20.82
CA GLU A 336 -9.51 8.64 21.76
C GLU A 336 -10.85 7.98 21.45
N ARG A 337 -11.89 8.79 21.13
CA ARG A 337 -13.22 8.26 20.82
C ARG A 337 -13.28 7.54 19.49
N ILE A 338 -12.59 8.08 18.47
CA ILE A 338 -12.52 7.42 17.16
C ILE A 338 -11.80 6.08 17.30
N SER A 339 -10.70 6.02 18.03
CA SER A 339 -9.97 4.78 18.29
C SER A 339 -10.83 3.77 19.07
N TYR A 340 -11.54 4.22 20.10
CA TYR A 340 -12.46 3.36 20.86
C TYR A 340 -13.60 2.80 19.98
N LEU A 341 -14.18 3.63 19.11
CA LEU A 341 -15.22 3.18 18.18
C LEU A 341 -14.75 2.08 17.23
N LEU A 342 -13.51 2.22 16.73
CA LEU A 342 -12.93 1.26 15.79
C LEU A 342 -12.48 -0.04 16.46
N PHE A 343 -11.90 0.02 17.66
CA PHE A 343 -11.20 -1.11 18.28
C PHE A 343 -11.85 -1.62 19.58
N SER A 344 -12.86 -0.96 20.10
CA SER A 344 -13.57 -1.30 21.36
C SER A 344 -12.66 -1.38 22.60
N ARG A 345 -11.38 -1.10 22.46
CA ARG A 345 -10.37 -0.97 23.52
C ARG A 345 -9.45 0.17 23.14
N ASN A 346 -9.18 1.03 24.08
CA ASN A 346 -8.33 2.19 23.86
C ASN A 346 -7.28 2.27 24.96
N PRO A 347 -6.11 1.61 24.80
CA PRO A 347 -5.01 1.79 25.72
C PRO A 347 -4.62 3.28 25.82
N GLU A 348 -4.24 3.70 26.99
CA GLU A 348 -3.87 5.09 27.27
C GLU A 348 -2.81 5.60 26.27
N GLY A 349 -3.01 6.79 25.71
CA GLY A 349 -2.13 7.38 24.71
C GLY A 349 -2.35 6.91 23.25
N SER A 350 -3.22 5.93 22.99
CA SER A 350 -3.47 5.44 21.63
C SER A 350 -3.87 6.53 20.63
N GLY A 351 -4.64 7.52 21.09
CA GLY A 351 -5.09 8.62 20.26
C GLY A 351 -3.93 9.49 19.76
N LEU A 352 -3.02 9.90 20.66
CA LEU A 352 -1.84 10.66 20.28
C LEU A 352 -0.95 9.89 19.30
N PHE A 353 -0.67 8.61 19.58
CA PHE A 353 0.13 7.77 18.68
C PHE A 353 -0.52 7.64 17.31
N THR A 354 -1.85 7.50 17.25
CA THR A 354 -2.58 7.37 15.97
C THR A 354 -2.55 8.68 15.18
N THR A 355 -2.78 9.81 15.82
CA THR A 355 -2.68 11.13 15.16
C THR A 355 -1.29 11.35 14.58
N LEU A 356 -0.25 11.09 15.36
CA LEU A 356 1.14 11.22 14.90
C LEU A 356 1.49 10.21 13.79
N ALA A 357 0.95 8.99 13.84
CA ALA A 357 1.11 8.01 12.76
C ALA A 357 0.50 8.53 11.45
N ILE A 358 -0.68 9.18 11.48
CA ILE A 358 -1.28 9.77 10.28
C ILE A 358 -0.42 10.95 9.76
N VAL A 359 0.21 11.74 10.64
CA VAL A 359 1.18 12.77 10.24
C VAL A 359 2.40 12.13 9.53
N CYS A 360 2.89 11.01 10.05
CA CYS A 360 3.96 10.25 9.38
C CYS A 360 3.53 9.74 8.00
N VAL A 361 2.28 9.27 7.85
CA VAL A 361 1.73 8.87 6.55
C VAL A 361 1.69 10.04 5.58
N LEU A 362 1.35 11.25 6.05
CA LEU A 362 1.36 12.45 5.22
C LEU A 362 2.78 12.73 4.70
N ALA A 363 3.79 12.71 5.59
CA ALA A 363 5.18 12.93 5.22
C ALA A 363 5.72 11.82 4.29
N ASP A 364 5.31 10.56 4.46
CA ASP A 364 5.75 9.43 3.63
C ASP A 364 5.14 9.47 2.22
N LEU A 365 3.84 9.80 2.10
CA LEU A 365 3.08 9.62 0.87
C LEU A 365 2.86 10.89 0.04
N VAL A 366 3.22 12.06 0.53
CA VAL A 366 3.02 13.33 -0.22
C VAL A 366 3.71 13.32 -1.59
N LEU A 367 4.87 12.68 -1.71
CA LEU A 367 5.63 12.56 -2.96
C LEU A 367 5.60 11.15 -3.58
N THR A 368 4.62 10.32 -3.24
CA THR A 368 4.57 8.92 -3.73
C THR A 368 4.45 8.82 -5.25
N THR A 369 3.67 9.69 -5.91
CA THR A 369 3.56 9.76 -7.38
C THR A 369 4.80 10.33 -8.04
N PHE A 370 5.55 11.17 -7.36
CA PHE A 370 6.85 11.66 -7.80
C PHE A 370 7.93 10.58 -7.73
N ALA A 371 7.83 9.66 -6.76
CA ALA A 371 8.68 8.46 -6.76
C ALA A 371 8.43 7.62 -8.03
N THR A 372 7.19 7.48 -8.49
CA THR A 372 6.87 6.81 -9.76
C THR A 372 7.48 7.52 -10.96
N LEU A 373 7.43 8.87 -11.00
CA LEU A 373 8.09 9.66 -12.01
C LEU A 373 9.61 9.39 -12.04
N GLN A 374 10.23 9.32 -10.88
CA GLN A 374 11.65 8.94 -10.74
C GLN A 374 11.92 7.51 -11.25
N LEU A 375 11.06 6.56 -10.90
CA LEU A 375 11.16 5.18 -11.39
C LEU A 375 11.06 5.10 -12.92
N ALA A 376 10.26 5.96 -13.54
CA ALA A 376 10.10 6.02 -15.00
C ALA A 376 11.39 6.41 -15.73
N THR A 377 12.28 7.20 -15.09
CA THR A 377 13.58 7.59 -15.69
C THR A 377 14.54 6.41 -15.86
N GLY A 378 14.39 5.35 -15.04
CA GLY A 378 15.31 4.22 -14.95
C GLY A 378 16.59 4.49 -14.16
N ASN A 379 16.97 5.73 -13.95
CA ASN A 379 18.16 6.12 -13.19
C ASN A 379 17.81 6.35 -11.71
N ILE A 380 17.68 5.27 -10.96
CA ILE A 380 17.17 5.28 -9.57
C ILE A 380 18.27 5.15 -8.51
N LYS A 381 19.50 4.80 -8.93
CA LYS A 381 20.62 4.53 -8.01
C LYS A 381 20.87 5.68 -7.04
N ARG A 382 21.11 6.88 -7.59
CA ARG A 382 21.39 8.09 -6.78
C ARG A 382 20.20 8.45 -5.88
N TYR A 383 18.99 8.32 -6.42
CA TYR A 383 17.75 8.59 -5.69
C TYR A 383 17.64 7.69 -4.45
N TYR A 384 17.74 6.37 -4.60
CA TYR A 384 17.61 5.45 -3.49
C TYR A 384 18.78 5.52 -2.51
N ILE A 385 20.02 5.68 -2.96
CA ILE A 385 21.16 5.83 -2.06
C ILE A 385 20.93 7.04 -1.13
N VAL A 386 20.64 8.21 -1.70
CA VAL A 386 20.50 9.43 -0.90
C VAL A 386 19.28 9.37 0.02
N THR A 387 18.12 8.97 -0.49
CA THR A 387 16.88 8.93 0.31
C THR A 387 16.94 7.86 1.39
N SER A 388 17.49 6.68 1.10
CA SER A 388 17.64 5.60 2.09
C SER A 388 18.66 5.95 3.16
N SER A 389 19.79 6.57 2.79
CA SER A 389 20.81 6.99 3.77
C SER A 389 20.27 8.04 4.74
N LEU A 390 19.45 8.98 4.26
CA LEU A 390 18.79 9.94 5.12
C LEU A 390 17.74 9.28 6.01
N SER A 391 16.91 8.40 5.46
CA SER A 391 15.85 7.76 6.23
C SER A 391 16.37 6.78 7.28
N ILE A 392 17.50 6.12 7.07
CA ILE A 392 18.14 5.24 8.07
C ILE A 392 18.51 6.01 9.35
N LEU A 393 18.72 7.32 9.29
CA LEU A 393 19.00 8.14 10.46
C LEU A 393 17.87 8.13 11.50
N ILE A 394 16.65 7.77 11.12
CA ILE A 394 15.50 7.70 12.03
C ILE A 394 15.79 6.76 13.20
N LEU A 395 16.35 5.58 12.91
CA LEU A 395 16.61 4.57 13.95
C LEU A 395 17.63 5.04 15.00
N PRO A 396 18.86 5.49 14.63
CA PRO A 396 19.83 5.97 15.60
C PRO A 396 19.38 7.24 16.32
N LEU A 397 18.69 8.17 15.65
CA LEU A 397 18.16 9.36 16.30
C LEU A 397 17.08 9.01 17.32
N THR A 398 16.21 8.04 17.01
CA THR A 398 15.22 7.53 17.97
C THR A 398 15.90 6.89 19.18
N TRP A 399 16.95 6.09 18.94
CA TRP A 399 17.74 5.51 20.02
C TRP A 399 18.34 6.57 20.94
N VAL A 400 18.99 7.59 20.37
CA VAL A 400 19.58 8.70 21.13
C VAL A 400 18.52 9.48 21.91
N ALA A 401 17.38 9.79 21.29
CA ALA A 401 16.28 10.50 21.96
C ALA A 401 15.74 9.69 23.15
N PHE A 402 15.53 8.39 23.00
CA PHE A 402 15.06 7.53 24.08
C PHE A 402 16.10 7.35 25.18
N SER A 403 17.39 7.26 24.83
CA SER A 403 18.49 7.26 25.81
C SER A 403 18.58 8.56 26.61
N ALA A 404 18.15 9.68 26.04
CA ALA A 404 18.05 10.98 26.71
C ALA A 404 16.74 11.15 27.51
N GLY A 405 15.88 10.12 27.59
CA GLY A 405 14.62 10.15 28.36
C GLY A 405 13.44 10.79 27.63
N ALA A 406 13.52 10.98 26.31
CA ALA A 406 12.39 11.53 25.53
C ALA A 406 11.22 10.53 25.49
N PRO A 407 9.95 10.96 25.53
CA PRO A 407 8.80 10.06 25.56
C PRO A 407 8.64 9.27 24.25
N ALA A 408 7.98 8.10 24.29
CA ALA A 408 7.86 7.14 23.19
C ALA A 408 7.27 7.72 21.89
N TRP A 409 6.38 8.72 21.96
CA TRP A 409 5.79 9.39 20.80
C TRP A 409 6.81 10.22 19.98
N THR A 410 7.96 10.56 20.57
CA THR A 410 9.02 11.32 19.88
C THR A 410 9.55 10.61 18.64
N ALA A 411 9.47 9.27 18.58
CA ALA A 411 9.83 8.49 17.39
C ALA A 411 9.04 8.93 16.15
N TYR A 412 7.76 9.24 16.30
CA TYR A 412 6.93 9.72 15.19
C TYR A 412 7.34 11.13 14.73
N LEU A 413 7.72 12.01 15.65
CA LEU A 413 8.21 13.34 15.30
C LEU A 413 9.54 13.26 14.56
N ILE A 414 10.46 12.41 15.01
CA ILE A 414 11.75 12.17 14.32
C ILE A 414 11.48 11.65 12.93
N PHE A 415 10.57 10.67 12.79
CA PHE A 415 10.18 10.15 11.48
C PHE A 415 9.64 11.26 10.57
N ALA A 416 8.66 12.03 11.03
CA ALA A 416 8.06 13.11 10.24
C ALA A 416 9.10 14.18 9.84
N ALA A 417 9.95 14.61 10.78
CA ALA A 417 10.99 15.61 10.53
C ALA A 417 12.01 15.11 9.47
N ILE A 418 12.50 13.89 9.60
CA ILE A 418 13.44 13.31 8.63
C ILE A 418 12.75 13.16 7.25
N TYR A 419 11.48 12.72 7.21
CA TYR A 419 10.79 12.58 5.92
C TYR A 419 10.52 13.92 5.23
N VAL A 420 10.28 15.01 5.96
CA VAL A 420 10.23 16.35 5.39
C VAL A 420 11.57 16.71 4.71
N VAL A 421 12.70 16.42 5.36
CA VAL A 421 14.03 16.62 4.75
C VAL A 421 14.23 15.73 3.53
N VAL A 422 13.86 14.44 3.64
CA VAL A 422 13.91 13.48 2.53
C VAL A 422 13.08 13.96 1.35
N ASP A 423 11.90 14.50 1.57
CA ASP A 423 11.00 14.97 0.53
C ASP A 423 11.55 16.22 -0.19
N VAL A 424 12.15 17.15 0.54
CA VAL A 424 12.87 18.28 -0.08
C VAL A 424 14.00 17.75 -0.97
N VAL A 425 14.79 16.80 -0.47
CA VAL A 425 15.88 16.20 -1.26
C VAL A 425 15.35 15.43 -2.47
N LYS A 426 14.25 14.68 -2.33
CA LYS A 426 13.58 14.00 -3.45
C LYS A 426 13.21 14.98 -4.56
N LEU A 427 12.58 16.12 -4.23
CA LEU A 427 12.19 17.14 -5.21
C LEU A 427 13.40 17.68 -5.99
N PHE A 428 14.52 17.95 -5.31
CA PHE A 428 15.75 18.40 -5.97
C PHE A 428 16.36 17.32 -6.86
N LEU A 429 16.36 16.06 -6.43
CA LEU A 429 16.85 14.94 -7.24
C LEU A 429 16.00 14.73 -8.48
N ILE A 430 14.68 14.78 -8.35
CA ILE A 430 13.73 14.66 -9.46
C ILE A 430 13.93 15.82 -10.45
N ARG A 431 14.04 17.06 -9.95
CA ARG A 431 14.35 18.22 -10.80
C ARG A 431 15.63 18.01 -11.59
N SER A 432 16.70 17.54 -10.96
CA SER A 432 18.01 17.39 -11.63
C SER A 432 17.99 16.30 -12.72
N GLN A 433 17.11 15.29 -12.60
CA GLN A 433 17.07 14.16 -13.54
C GLN A 433 15.99 14.28 -14.60
N THR A 434 14.86 14.91 -14.29
CA THR A 434 13.71 14.99 -15.20
C THR A 434 13.50 16.38 -15.80
N GLY A 435 14.11 17.41 -15.21
CA GLY A 435 13.84 18.81 -15.54
C GLY A 435 12.54 19.37 -14.93
N PHE A 436 11.93 18.63 -13.97
CA PHE A 436 10.65 19.03 -13.35
C PHE A 436 10.74 20.44 -12.71
N PRO A 437 9.84 21.39 -13.05
CA PRO A 437 9.87 22.73 -12.48
C PRO A 437 9.26 22.74 -11.07
N LEU A 438 10.09 22.98 -10.03
CA LEU A 438 9.63 22.99 -8.63
C LEU A 438 8.49 23.98 -8.36
N ARG A 439 8.46 25.12 -9.11
CA ARG A 439 7.35 26.08 -9.02
C ARG A 439 6.00 25.44 -9.29
N LYS A 440 5.94 24.43 -10.19
CA LYS A 440 4.71 23.70 -10.50
C LYS A 440 4.22 22.89 -9.28
N PHE A 441 5.13 22.25 -8.53
CA PHE A 441 4.77 21.57 -7.28
C PHE A 441 4.20 22.54 -6.24
N VAL A 442 4.87 23.67 -6.04
CA VAL A 442 4.39 24.69 -5.11
C VAL A 442 3.00 25.19 -5.51
N HIS A 443 2.81 25.55 -6.79
CA HIS A 443 1.55 26.11 -7.29
C HIS A 443 0.42 25.08 -7.34
N ASP A 444 0.68 23.88 -7.89
CA ASP A 444 -0.36 22.89 -8.20
C ASP A 444 -0.65 21.94 -7.01
N VAL A 445 0.24 21.88 -6.02
CA VAL A 445 0.05 21.05 -4.83
C VAL A 445 -0.03 21.91 -3.58
N LEU A 446 1.04 22.58 -3.16
CA LEU A 446 1.10 23.25 -1.86
C LEU A 446 0.08 24.38 -1.74
N LEU A 447 0.06 25.33 -2.68
CA LEU A 447 -0.87 26.48 -2.64
C LEU A 447 -2.34 26.07 -2.77
N LYS A 448 -2.63 24.86 -3.24
CA LYS A 448 -4.00 24.34 -3.34
C LYS A 448 -4.40 23.54 -2.09
N VAL A 449 -3.46 22.83 -1.47
CA VAL A 449 -3.76 21.96 -0.32
C VAL A 449 -3.73 22.75 0.99
N ILE A 450 -2.81 23.70 1.17
CA ILE A 450 -2.70 24.51 2.40
C ILE A 450 -4.01 25.22 2.75
N PRO A 451 -4.71 25.93 1.83
CA PRO A 451 -6.00 26.54 2.14
C PRO A 451 -7.07 25.52 2.55
N VAL A 452 -7.08 24.34 1.87
CA VAL A 452 -8.01 23.26 2.23
C VAL A 452 -7.76 22.77 3.65
N ALA A 453 -6.51 22.51 4.00
CA ALA A 453 -6.14 22.09 5.34
C ALA A 453 -6.53 23.15 6.37
N SER A 454 -6.16 24.43 6.14
CA SER A 454 -6.44 25.54 7.06
C SER A 454 -7.95 25.71 7.30
N VAL A 455 -8.77 25.68 6.26
CA VAL A 455 -10.23 25.79 6.41
C VAL A 455 -10.80 24.56 7.11
N SER A 456 -10.36 23.36 6.76
CA SER A 456 -10.85 22.12 7.39
C SER A 456 -10.52 22.08 8.87
N PHE A 457 -9.30 22.43 9.28
CA PHE A 457 -8.91 22.51 10.68
C PHE A 457 -9.67 23.61 11.43
N ALA A 458 -9.78 24.82 10.86
CA ALA A 458 -10.45 25.94 11.52
C ALA A 458 -11.95 25.67 11.76
N VAL A 459 -12.66 25.17 10.72
CA VAL A 459 -14.09 24.86 10.85
C VAL A 459 -14.32 23.73 11.85
N THR A 460 -13.48 22.69 11.80
CA THR A 460 -13.59 21.55 12.74
C THR A 460 -13.26 21.98 14.17
N ALA A 461 -12.24 22.84 14.36
CA ALA A 461 -11.90 23.41 15.66
C ALA A 461 -13.04 24.21 16.26
N ALA A 462 -13.73 25.03 15.45
CA ALA A 462 -14.90 25.79 15.89
C ALA A 462 -16.03 24.88 16.38
N VAL A 463 -16.35 23.81 15.63
CA VAL A 463 -17.38 22.84 16.02
C VAL A 463 -16.97 22.09 17.31
N TRP A 464 -15.71 21.67 17.40
CA TRP A 464 -15.18 20.98 18.58
C TRP A 464 -15.23 21.85 19.84
N ALA A 465 -14.97 23.16 19.71
CA ALA A 465 -14.98 24.10 20.83
C ALA A 465 -16.40 24.44 21.32
N VAL A 466 -17.41 24.43 20.43
CA VAL A 466 -18.79 24.82 20.77
C VAL A 466 -19.60 23.65 21.32
N LEU A 467 -19.37 22.43 20.84
CA LEU A 467 -20.16 21.29 21.24
C LEU A 467 -19.68 20.69 22.58
N PRO A 468 -20.63 20.30 23.46
CA PRO A 468 -20.28 19.63 24.71
C PRO A 468 -19.63 18.28 24.46
N ASP A 469 -18.80 17.86 25.41
CA ASP A 469 -18.07 16.61 25.33
C ASP A 469 -19.02 15.40 25.28
N GLY A 470 -18.85 14.56 24.24
CA GLY A 470 -19.73 13.40 24.05
C GLY A 470 -19.60 12.74 22.67
N TRP A 471 -20.33 11.65 22.48
CA TRP A 471 -20.41 10.94 21.21
C TRP A 471 -20.96 11.77 20.05
N TRP A 472 -21.89 12.67 20.37
CA TRP A 472 -22.45 13.61 19.39
C TRP A 472 -21.41 14.60 18.88
N ARG A 473 -20.50 15.09 19.76
CA ARG A 473 -19.38 15.94 19.35
C ARG A 473 -18.47 15.18 18.38
N MET A 474 -18.09 13.95 18.72
CA MET A 474 -17.29 13.11 17.82
C MET A 474 -17.98 12.92 16.45
N ALA A 475 -19.28 12.57 16.43
CA ALA A 475 -20.02 12.39 15.17
C ALA A 475 -20.07 13.69 14.36
N ALA A 476 -20.32 14.83 15.01
CA ALA A 476 -20.31 16.14 14.38
C ALA A 476 -18.92 16.51 13.85
N VAL A 477 -17.85 16.30 14.63
CA VAL A 477 -16.47 16.53 14.22
C VAL A 477 -16.11 15.71 12.98
N VAL A 478 -16.44 14.42 12.94
CA VAL A 478 -16.18 13.55 11.77
C VAL A 478 -16.98 14.03 10.55
N ALA A 479 -18.26 14.33 10.71
CA ALA A 479 -19.11 14.78 9.61
C ALA A 479 -18.68 16.15 9.07
N VAL A 480 -18.43 17.12 9.97
CA VAL A 480 -18.05 18.48 9.58
C VAL A 480 -16.65 18.51 8.99
N SER A 481 -15.69 17.76 9.55
CA SER A 481 -14.34 17.67 8.96
C SER A 481 -14.35 17.11 7.55
N ALA A 482 -15.14 16.06 7.29
CA ALA A 482 -15.30 15.48 5.96
C ALA A 482 -15.98 16.47 4.99
N LEU A 483 -17.05 17.14 5.41
CA LEU A 483 -17.74 18.15 4.61
C LEU A 483 -16.84 19.38 4.34
N ALA A 484 -16.17 19.89 5.38
CA ALA A 484 -15.26 21.03 5.24
C ALA A 484 -14.10 20.70 4.28
N THR A 485 -13.53 19.50 4.38
CA THR A 485 -12.47 19.05 3.47
C THR A 485 -13.00 18.89 2.03
N ALA A 486 -14.20 18.33 1.84
CA ALA A 486 -14.80 18.17 0.53
C ALA A 486 -15.14 19.52 -0.12
N VAL A 487 -15.81 20.40 0.64
CA VAL A 487 -16.24 21.74 0.15
C VAL A 487 -15.01 22.62 -0.13
N SER A 488 -14.06 22.70 0.79
CA SER A 488 -12.84 23.49 0.57
C SER A 488 -11.98 22.92 -0.56
N SER A 489 -11.93 21.59 -0.74
CA SER A 489 -11.28 20.97 -1.91
C SER A 489 -11.94 21.38 -3.21
N TRP A 490 -13.26 21.48 -3.26
CA TRP A 490 -14.01 21.93 -4.42
C TRP A 490 -13.61 23.35 -4.84
N PHE A 491 -13.47 24.27 -3.88
CA PHE A 491 -13.15 25.66 -4.17
C PHE A 491 -11.67 25.93 -4.40
N PHE A 492 -10.78 25.32 -3.65
CA PHE A 492 -9.34 25.64 -3.65
C PHE A 492 -8.46 24.62 -4.38
N ALA A 493 -8.81 23.32 -4.31
CA ALA A 493 -7.93 22.28 -4.83
C ALA A 493 -8.28 21.83 -6.25
N LEU A 494 -9.58 21.75 -6.61
CA LEU A 494 -10.01 21.27 -7.91
C LEU A 494 -9.91 22.35 -9.00
N THR A 495 -9.34 21.97 -10.14
CA THR A 495 -9.32 22.81 -11.35
C THR A 495 -10.71 22.85 -12.02
N GLU A 496 -10.96 23.82 -12.90
CA GLU A 496 -12.23 23.92 -13.62
C GLU A 496 -12.56 22.66 -14.42
N GLY A 497 -11.56 22.04 -15.05
CA GLY A 497 -11.73 20.78 -15.76
C GLY A 497 -12.09 19.61 -14.83
N GLU A 498 -11.52 19.54 -13.62
CA GLU A 498 -11.84 18.53 -12.62
C GLU A 498 -13.26 18.72 -12.06
N ARG A 499 -13.69 19.99 -11.85
CA ARG A 499 -15.06 20.32 -11.41
C ARG A 499 -16.10 19.99 -12.49
N SER A 500 -15.87 20.40 -13.74
CA SER A 500 -16.76 20.11 -14.85
C SER A 500 -16.93 18.60 -15.08
N PHE A 501 -15.84 17.84 -14.96
CA PHE A 501 -15.89 16.37 -15.01
C PHE A 501 -16.72 15.79 -13.88
N ALA A 502 -16.55 16.25 -12.63
CA ALA A 502 -17.33 15.81 -11.49
C ALA A 502 -18.84 16.12 -11.67
N LEU A 503 -19.18 17.33 -12.09
CA LEU A 503 -20.56 17.76 -12.35
C LEU A 503 -21.21 16.96 -13.48
N SER A 504 -20.52 16.73 -14.58
CA SER A 504 -21.05 15.93 -15.70
C SER A 504 -21.44 14.50 -15.32
N ARG A 505 -20.79 13.95 -14.27
CA ARG A 505 -21.11 12.62 -13.74
C ARG A 505 -22.30 12.64 -12.77
N LEU A 506 -22.47 13.71 -12.00
CA LEU A 506 -23.60 13.87 -11.10
C LEU A 506 -24.92 14.11 -11.88
N CYS A 507 -24.89 14.94 -12.91
CA CYS A 507 -26.04 15.21 -13.75
C CYS A 507 -26.47 14.03 -14.64
N ARG A 508 -25.55 13.13 -15.00
CA ARG A 508 -25.85 11.95 -15.84
C ARG A 508 -26.50 10.78 -15.06
N LYS A 509 -26.59 10.87 -13.74
CA LYS A 509 -27.29 9.89 -12.88
C LYS A 509 -28.73 10.32 -12.57
N SER A 510 -29.15 11.52 -12.98
CA SER A 510 -30.52 12.04 -12.74
C SER A 510 -31.40 12.07 -14.01
N SER A 511 -30.94 11.47 -15.09
CA SER A 511 -31.73 11.19 -16.30
C SER A 511 -31.61 9.66 -16.61
#